data_f6648d6112371dd204506ace1b509a69
#
_entry.id   f6648d6112371dd204506ace1b509a69
#
_cell.length_a   1.000
_cell.length_b   1.000
_cell.length_c   1.000
_cell.angle_alpha   90.00
_cell.angle_beta   90.00
_cell.angle_gamma   90.00
#
_symmetry.space_group_name_H-M   'P 1'
#
loop_
_entity.id
_entity.type
_entity.pdbx_description
1 polymer ?
#
loop_
_entity_poly.entity_id
_entity_poly.type
_entity_poly.pdbx_seq_one_letter_code
_entity_poly.pdbx_strand_id
1 'polypeptide(L)'
;LSFGNMAFAAEGGMEVLGVGSEERMLSYLPLAHVFERTFVELASLYAGFQLFFAESLETFVQDLRRAQPTLFLSVPRLWVKFQHGVLQKLPKKKLDRLLKIPVVNKLIKKKILKGLGLDKVKLAGSGSAPLASDVLDWYRNLGLELLEGYGMSENFAYSHMSKPGRSKTGYVGESLPGVETRISPEGEV
;
A
#
# COMPACT_ATOMS: atom_id res chain seq x y z
N LEU A 1 0.68 23.95 8.68
CA LEU A 1 -0.27 23.08 8.02
C LEU A 1 -1.69 23.55 8.30
N SER A 2 -2.56 23.53 7.30
CA SER A 2 -3.95 24.00 7.40
C SER A 2 -4.93 22.90 7.00
N PHE A 3 -6.21 23.07 7.31
CA PHE A 3 -7.26 22.16 6.82
C PHE A 3 -7.35 22.17 5.29
N GLY A 4 -7.07 23.31 4.63
CA GLY A 4 -6.99 23.38 3.18
C GLY A 4 -5.89 22.49 2.58
N ASN A 5 -4.69 22.46 3.21
CA ASN A 5 -3.62 21.54 2.77
C ASN A 5 -4.02 20.07 2.94
N MET A 6 -4.74 19.75 4.03
CA MET A 6 -5.24 18.39 4.28
C MET A 6 -6.26 17.96 3.21
N ALA A 7 -7.24 18.82 2.92
CA ALA A 7 -8.25 18.55 1.89
C ALA A 7 -7.61 18.38 0.52
N PHE A 8 -6.70 19.28 0.14
CA PHE A 8 -5.94 19.19 -1.12
C PHE A 8 -5.19 17.86 -1.28
N ALA A 9 -4.51 17.41 -0.22
CA ALA A 9 -3.76 16.16 -0.26
C ALA A 9 -4.68 14.93 -0.36
N ALA A 10 -5.80 14.92 0.36
CA ALA A 10 -6.76 13.83 0.31
C ALA A 10 -7.45 13.75 -1.07
N GLU A 11 -7.93 14.87 -1.60
CA GLU A 11 -8.55 14.98 -2.91
C GLU A 11 -7.60 14.53 -4.01
N GLY A 12 -6.43 15.17 -4.12
CA GLY A 12 -5.45 14.87 -5.15
C GLY A 12 -4.94 13.42 -5.12
N GLY A 13 -4.78 12.85 -3.93
CA GLY A 13 -4.39 11.44 -3.78
C GLY A 13 -5.47 10.48 -4.30
N MET A 14 -6.73 10.75 -3.99
CA MET A 14 -7.85 9.91 -4.43
C MET A 14 -8.11 10.03 -5.93
N GLU A 15 -8.00 11.22 -6.49
CA GLU A 15 -8.13 11.44 -7.94
C GLU A 15 -7.03 10.71 -8.72
N VAL A 16 -5.77 10.83 -8.30
CA VAL A 16 -4.64 10.17 -8.98
C VAL A 16 -4.77 8.65 -8.94
N LEU A 17 -5.31 8.10 -7.86
CA LEU A 17 -5.52 6.66 -7.68
C LEU A 17 -6.86 6.17 -8.26
N GLY A 18 -7.76 7.06 -8.65
CA GLY A 18 -9.09 6.72 -9.13
C GLY A 18 -9.95 6.00 -8.07
N VAL A 19 -9.86 6.45 -6.81
CA VAL A 19 -10.55 5.84 -5.67
C VAL A 19 -11.94 6.42 -5.50
N GLY A 20 -12.96 5.58 -5.41
CA GLY A 20 -14.35 5.95 -5.23
C GLY A 20 -15.02 5.29 -4.01
N SER A 21 -16.31 5.47 -3.88
CA SER A 21 -17.11 5.06 -2.72
C SER A 21 -17.29 3.55 -2.54
N GLU A 22 -17.08 2.75 -3.58
CA GLU A 22 -17.13 1.29 -3.51
C GLU A 22 -15.91 0.64 -2.87
N GLU A 23 -14.89 1.41 -2.56
CA GLU A 23 -13.66 0.86 -2.02
C GLU A 23 -13.77 0.58 -0.51
N ARG A 24 -12.90 -0.28 -0.03
CA ARG A 24 -12.81 -0.69 1.39
C ARG A 24 -11.39 -0.58 1.86
N MET A 25 -11.19 -0.04 3.05
CA MET A 25 -9.88 0.13 3.65
C MET A 25 -9.89 -0.27 5.14
N LEU A 26 -8.78 -0.82 5.63
CA LEU A 26 -8.57 -1.11 7.05
C LEU A 26 -7.72 0.01 7.67
N SER A 27 -8.29 0.73 8.62
CA SER A 27 -7.63 1.71 9.47
C SER A 27 -6.92 1.00 10.63
N TYR A 28 -5.62 1.26 10.82
CA TYR A 28 -4.85 0.56 11.84
C TYR A 28 -3.64 1.34 12.38
N LEU A 29 -3.19 2.38 11.70
CA LEU A 29 -2.13 3.23 12.21
C LEU A 29 -2.71 4.27 13.19
N PRO A 30 -1.91 4.80 14.11
CA PRO A 30 -2.37 5.91 14.95
C PRO A 30 -2.76 7.13 14.10
N LEU A 31 -3.82 7.84 14.48
CA LEU A 31 -4.22 9.09 13.82
C LEU A 31 -3.19 10.22 13.92
N ALA A 32 -2.19 10.07 14.80
CA ALA A 32 -1.02 10.95 14.83
C ALA A 32 -0.07 10.71 13.63
N HIS A 33 -0.19 9.57 12.95
CA HIS A 33 0.58 9.28 11.74
C HIS A 33 -0.07 9.99 10.55
N VAL A 34 0.68 10.86 9.87
CA VAL A 34 0.17 11.69 8.78
C VAL A 34 -0.53 10.89 7.67
N PHE A 35 -0.01 9.71 7.36
CA PHE A 35 -0.58 8.84 6.35
C PHE A 35 -2.00 8.38 6.73
N GLU A 36 -2.21 7.94 7.98
CA GLU A 36 -3.52 7.53 8.48
C GLU A 36 -4.51 8.71 8.46
N ARG A 37 -4.03 9.89 8.86
CA ARG A 37 -4.83 11.10 8.86
C ARG A 37 -5.26 11.52 7.45
N THR A 38 -4.35 11.47 6.47
CA THR A 38 -4.60 11.98 5.12
C THR A 38 -5.28 10.94 4.23
N PHE A 39 -4.64 9.77 4.08
CA PHE A 39 -5.06 8.77 3.07
C PHE A 39 -6.03 7.72 3.60
N VAL A 40 -6.32 7.72 4.90
CA VAL A 40 -7.35 6.85 5.46
C VAL A 40 -8.53 7.69 5.93
N GLU A 41 -8.36 8.51 6.95
CA GLU A 41 -9.45 9.28 7.55
C GLU A 41 -10.04 10.32 6.57
N LEU A 42 -9.22 11.28 6.13
CA LEU A 42 -9.71 12.37 5.27
C LEU A 42 -10.12 11.87 3.89
N ALA A 43 -9.34 10.95 3.32
CA ALA A 43 -9.69 10.36 2.04
C ALA A 43 -11.02 9.61 2.08
N SER A 44 -11.36 8.96 3.20
CA SER A 44 -12.68 8.32 3.35
C SER A 44 -13.83 9.31 3.38
N LEU A 45 -13.62 10.48 4.00
CA LEU A 45 -14.62 11.55 4.02
C LEU A 45 -14.80 12.18 2.62
N TYR A 46 -13.72 12.31 1.86
CA TYR A 46 -13.76 12.85 0.51
C TYR A 46 -14.38 11.87 -0.49
N ALA A 47 -13.88 10.64 -0.55
CA ALA A 47 -14.28 9.65 -1.56
C ALA A 47 -15.49 8.78 -1.14
N GLY A 48 -15.87 8.79 0.14
CA GLY A 48 -17.03 8.04 0.65
C GLY A 48 -16.83 6.54 0.79
N PHE A 49 -15.60 6.03 0.77
CA PHE A 49 -15.34 4.60 0.88
C PHE A 49 -15.51 4.07 2.32
N GLN A 50 -15.67 2.76 2.45
CA GLN A 50 -15.89 2.10 3.73
C GLN A 50 -14.60 1.92 4.52
N LEU A 51 -14.62 2.35 5.80
CA LEU A 51 -13.55 2.09 6.76
C LEU A 51 -13.92 0.95 7.70
N PHE A 52 -12.96 0.04 7.88
CA PHE A 52 -12.93 -0.98 8.91
C PHE A 52 -11.79 -0.66 9.86
N PHE A 53 -11.95 -0.93 11.14
CA PHE A 53 -10.95 -0.66 12.16
C PHE A 53 -10.34 -1.96 12.66
N ALA A 54 -9.01 -2.00 12.75
CA ALA A 54 -8.32 -3.13 13.35
C ALA A 54 -8.54 -3.10 14.87
N GLU A 55 -8.86 -4.24 15.45
CA GLU A 55 -9.10 -4.38 16.89
C GLU A 55 -7.78 -4.35 17.67
N SER A 56 -6.79 -5.12 17.22
CA SER A 56 -5.49 -5.21 17.86
C SER A 56 -4.40 -5.71 16.90
N LEU A 57 -3.15 -5.69 17.34
CA LEU A 57 -2.02 -6.27 16.58
C LEU A 57 -2.10 -7.80 16.51
N GLU A 58 -2.70 -8.44 17.51
CA GLU A 58 -2.88 -9.90 17.58
C GLU A 58 -3.95 -10.37 16.61
N THR A 59 -5.04 -9.60 16.45
CA THR A 59 -6.17 -9.92 15.56
C THR A 59 -5.98 -9.39 14.15
N PHE A 60 -4.94 -8.59 13.90
CA PHE A 60 -4.74 -7.81 12.67
C PHE A 60 -5.00 -8.57 11.37
N VAL A 61 -4.44 -9.79 11.22
CA VAL A 61 -4.66 -10.59 10.00
C VAL A 61 -6.10 -11.10 9.90
N GLN A 62 -6.77 -11.33 11.03
CA GLN A 62 -8.18 -11.73 11.05
C GLN A 62 -9.06 -10.55 10.65
N ASP A 63 -8.75 -9.35 11.16
CA ASP A 63 -9.46 -8.12 10.83
C ASP A 63 -9.30 -7.77 9.35
N LEU A 64 -8.08 -7.93 8.81
CA LEU A 64 -7.81 -7.76 7.39
C LEU A 64 -8.64 -8.73 6.51
N ARG A 65 -8.77 -9.99 6.94
CA ARG A 65 -9.61 -10.99 6.26
C ARG A 65 -11.10 -10.68 6.35
N ARG A 66 -11.57 -10.08 7.44
CA ARG A 66 -12.97 -9.65 7.63
C ARG A 66 -13.28 -8.42 6.78
N ALA A 67 -12.39 -7.42 6.81
CA ALA A 67 -12.52 -6.18 6.05
C ALA A 67 -12.48 -6.43 4.54
N GLN A 68 -11.70 -7.41 4.08
CA GLN A 68 -11.47 -7.68 2.65
C GLN A 68 -11.17 -6.38 1.89
N PRO A 69 -10.13 -5.63 2.28
CA PRO A 69 -9.87 -4.32 1.73
C PRO A 69 -9.61 -4.41 0.23
N THR A 70 -10.05 -3.39 -0.48
CA THR A 70 -9.74 -3.18 -1.91
C THR A 70 -8.57 -2.21 -2.07
N LEU A 71 -8.34 -1.38 -1.06
CA LEU A 71 -7.18 -0.51 -0.90
C LEU A 71 -6.41 -0.96 0.34
N PHE A 72 -5.12 -1.22 0.19
CA PHE A 72 -4.28 -1.56 1.33
C PHE A 72 -2.93 -0.86 1.23
N LEU A 73 -2.78 0.16 2.04
CA LEU A 73 -1.59 0.99 2.13
C LEU A 73 -0.91 0.71 3.47
N SER A 74 0.40 0.52 3.46
CA SER A 74 1.10 0.07 4.65
C SER A 74 2.56 0.51 4.68
N VAL A 75 3.18 0.34 5.84
CA VAL A 75 4.61 0.58 6.03
C VAL A 75 5.43 -0.66 5.63
N PRO A 76 6.70 -0.50 5.20
CA PRO A 76 7.55 -1.60 4.74
C PRO A 76 7.65 -2.77 5.70
N ARG A 77 7.71 -2.48 7.00
CA ARG A 77 7.84 -3.50 8.05
C ARG A 77 6.69 -4.53 8.02
N LEU A 78 5.47 -4.10 7.71
CA LEU A 78 4.33 -5.02 7.66
C LEU A 78 4.38 -5.91 6.41
N TRP A 79 4.78 -5.35 5.27
CA TRP A 79 4.99 -6.11 4.04
C TRP A 79 6.04 -7.22 4.21
N VAL A 80 7.18 -6.89 4.84
CA VAL A 80 8.23 -7.85 5.16
C VAL A 80 7.73 -8.92 6.15
N LYS A 81 6.97 -8.53 7.18
CA LYS A 81 6.39 -9.48 8.15
C LYS A 81 5.45 -10.47 7.48
N PHE A 82 4.61 -10.03 6.56
CA PHE A 82 3.71 -10.90 5.79
C PHE A 82 4.49 -11.86 4.90
N GLN A 83 5.49 -11.38 4.15
CA GLN A 83 6.35 -12.22 3.33
C GLN A 83 7.03 -13.30 4.16
N HIS A 84 7.66 -12.92 5.28
CA HIS A 84 8.32 -13.87 6.19
C HIS A 84 7.34 -14.92 6.73
N GLY A 85 6.16 -14.51 7.17
CA GLY A 85 5.14 -15.44 7.67
C GLY A 85 4.66 -16.46 6.62
N VAL A 86 4.61 -16.07 5.36
CA VAL A 86 4.35 -17.00 4.25
C VAL A 86 5.53 -17.94 4.01
N LEU A 87 6.75 -17.40 3.96
CA LEU A 87 7.96 -18.18 3.66
C LEU A 87 8.35 -19.16 4.77
N GLN A 88 7.98 -18.89 6.03
CA GLN A 88 8.09 -19.85 7.12
C GLN A 88 7.22 -21.10 6.89
N LYS A 89 6.01 -20.92 6.37
CA LYS A 89 5.07 -22.02 6.07
C LYS A 89 5.34 -22.69 4.73
N LEU A 90 5.83 -21.91 3.77
CA LEU A 90 6.11 -22.35 2.40
C LEU A 90 7.48 -21.81 1.96
N PRO A 91 8.58 -22.57 2.17
CA PRO A 91 9.93 -22.12 1.85
C PRO A 91 10.08 -21.66 0.39
N LYS A 92 10.88 -20.61 0.17
CA LYS A 92 11.07 -19.94 -1.13
C LYS A 92 11.29 -20.92 -2.28
N LYS A 93 12.21 -21.88 -2.13
CA LYS A 93 12.49 -22.90 -3.17
C LYS A 93 11.26 -23.70 -3.58
N LYS A 94 10.39 -24.04 -2.61
CA LYS A 94 9.14 -24.77 -2.88
C LYS A 94 8.11 -23.86 -3.55
N LEU A 95 7.97 -22.63 -3.07
CA LEU A 95 7.07 -21.63 -3.66
C LEU A 95 7.46 -21.37 -5.13
N ASP A 96 8.73 -21.11 -5.42
CA ASP A 96 9.22 -20.83 -6.77
C ASP A 96 8.95 -21.99 -7.75
N ARG A 97 9.07 -23.25 -7.28
CA ARG A 97 8.70 -24.42 -8.09
C ARG A 97 7.20 -24.48 -8.39
N LEU A 98 6.34 -24.23 -7.39
CA LEU A 98 4.90 -24.24 -7.54
C LEU A 98 4.41 -23.12 -8.46
N LEU A 99 5.05 -21.96 -8.39
CA LEU A 99 4.72 -20.81 -9.25
C LEU A 99 5.07 -21.03 -10.74
N LYS A 100 5.94 -22.00 -11.08
CA LYS A 100 6.26 -22.37 -12.46
C LYS A 100 5.19 -23.26 -13.12
N ILE A 101 4.30 -23.86 -12.34
CA ILE A 101 3.25 -24.78 -12.85
C ILE A 101 1.98 -23.96 -13.16
N PRO A 102 1.54 -23.83 -14.43
CA PRO A 102 0.52 -22.86 -14.84
C PRO A 102 -0.78 -22.84 -14.03
N VAL A 103 -1.40 -24.00 -13.80
CA VAL A 103 -2.68 -24.08 -13.04
C VAL A 103 -2.44 -23.91 -11.54
N VAL A 104 -1.39 -24.55 -11.01
CA VAL A 104 -1.00 -24.48 -9.59
C VAL A 104 -0.62 -23.07 -9.19
N ASN A 105 0.06 -22.35 -10.07
CA ASN A 105 0.44 -20.96 -9.89
C ASN A 105 -0.77 -20.10 -9.46
N LYS A 106 -1.85 -20.10 -10.24
CA LYS A 106 -3.06 -19.32 -9.96
C LYS A 106 -3.67 -19.66 -8.61
N LEU A 107 -3.72 -20.96 -8.29
CA LEU A 107 -4.30 -21.44 -7.01
C LEU A 107 -3.43 -21.02 -5.82
N ILE A 108 -2.11 -21.16 -5.92
CA ILE A 108 -1.18 -20.81 -4.85
C ILE A 108 -1.19 -19.30 -4.60
N LYS A 109 -1.10 -18.47 -5.63
CA LYS A 109 -1.19 -17.00 -5.52
C LYS A 109 -2.47 -16.60 -4.80
N LYS A 110 -3.62 -17.09 -5.26
CA LYS A 110 -4.92 -16.81 -4.63
C LYS A 110 -4.97 -17.29 -3.18
N LYS A 111 -4.45 -18.48 -2.88
CA LYS A 111 -4.41 -19.03 -1.51
C LYS A 111 -3.55 -18.18 -0.58
N ILE A 112 -2.38 -17.73 -1.04
CA ILE A 112 -1.49 -16.86 -0.26
C ILE A 112 -2.17 -15.51 0.00
N LEU A 113 -2.64 -14.82 -1.03
CA LEU A 113 -3.28 -13.51 -0.88
C LEU A 113 -4.54 -13.60 0.00
N LYS A 114 -5.38 -14.63 -0.18
CA LYS A 114 -6.54 -14.87 0.69
C LYS A 114 -6.13 -15.16 2.14
N GLY A 115 -5.04 -15.92 2.32
CA GLY A 115 -4.46 -16.19 3.64
C GLY A 115 -3.98 -14.95 4.37
N LEU A 116 -3.54 -13.94 3.64
CA LEU A 116 -3.16 -12.63 4.15
C LEU A 116 -4.33 -11.65 4.26
N GLY A 117 -5.50 -11.93 3.68
CA GLY A 117 -6.63 -11.01 3.60
C GLY A 117 -6.48 -9.96 2.48
N LEU A 118 -5.61 -10.21 1.49
CA LEU A 118 -5.26 -9.28 0.42
C LEU A 118 -5.83 -9.71 -0.96
N ASP A 119 -6.68 -10.73 -1.01
CA ASP A 119 -7.18 -11.28 -2.28
C ASP A 119 -8.21 -10.38 -2.99
N LYS A 120 -8.68 -9.34 -2.33
CA LYS A 120 -9.57 -8.32 -2.89
C LYS A 120 -8.88 -7.00 -3.18
N VAL A 121 -7.61 -6.88 -2.81
CA VAL A 121 -6.85 -5.63 -2.99
C VAL A 121 -6.64 -5.38 -4.47
N LYS A 122 -7.09 -4.21 -4.93
CA LYS A 122 -6.90 -3.64 -6.26
C LYS A 122 -5.70 -2.69 -6.28
N LEU A 123 -5.56 -1.90 -5.20
CA LEU A 123 -4.48 -0.95 -4.99
C LEU A 123 -3.75 -1.27 -3.70
N ALA A 124 -2.46 -1.53 -3.81
CA ALA A 124 -1.58 -1.76 -2.68
C ALA A 124 -0.42 -0.75 -2.72
N GLY A 125 -0.02 -0.25 -1.57
CA GLY A 125 1.06 0.73 -1.51
C GLY A 125 1.94 0.59 -0.28
N SER A 126 3.15 1.12 -0.40
CA SER A 126 4.14 1.22 0.66
C SER A 126 4.71 2.63 0.71
N GLY A 127 4.89 3.16 1.90
CA GLY A 127 5.45 4.50 2.12
C GLY A 127 6.19 4.60 3.45
N SER A 128 6.58 5.80 3.82
CA SER A 128 7.33 6.14 5.06
C SER A 128 8.79 5.65 5.11
N ALA A 129 9.18 4.68 4.30
CA ALA A 129 10.55 4.24 4.11
C ALA A 129 10.67 3.40 2.83
N PRO A 130 11.88 3.27 2.23
CA PRO A 130 12.09 2.40 1.08
C PRO A 130 11.77 0.93 1.39
N LEU A 131 11.17 0.24 0.43
CA LEU A 131 10.97 -1.20 0.50
C LEU A 131 12.02 -1.91 -0.36
N ALA A 132 12.60 -2.98 0.16
CA ALA A 132 13.61 -3.74 -0.56
C ALA A 132 13.05 -4.32 -1.88
N SER A 133 13.84 -4.29 -2.94
CA SER A 133 13.43 -4.69 -4.28
C SER A 133 12.95 -6.14 -4.37
N ASP A 134 13.59 -7.03 -3.63
CA ASP A 134 13.20 -8.45 -3.58
C ASP A 134 11.82 -8.67 -2.93
N VAL A 135 11.41 -7.80 -2.02
CA VAL A 135 10.06 -7.80 -1.43
C VAL A 135 9.03 -7.32 -2.45
N LEU A 136 9.31 -6.21 -3.16
CA LEU A 136 8.46 -5.69 -4.23
C LEU A 136 8.24 -6.76 -5.32
N ASP A 137 9.31 -7.39 -5.78
CA ASP A 137 9.27 -8.43 -6.80
C ASP A 137 8.51 -9.68 -6.32
N TRP A 138 8.64 -10.03 -5.05
CA TRP A 138 7.89 -11.13 -4.47
C TRP A 138 6.37 -10.91 -4.52
N TYR A 139 5.90 -9.71 -4.15
CA TYR A 139 4.47 -9.36 -4.24
C TYR A 139 4.01 -9.27 -5.70
N ARG A 140 4.81 -8.67 -6.57
CA ARG A 140 4.53 -8.63 -8.01
C ARG A 140 4.39 -10.03 -8.61
N ASN A 141 5.24 -10.98 -8.19
CA ASN A 141 5.13 -12.38 -8.58
C ASN A 141 3.87 -13.06 -8.05
N LEU A 142 3.30 -12.61 -6.94
CA LEU A 142 1.98 -13.05 -6.45
C LEU A 142 0.81 -12.40 -7.19
N GLY A 143 1.05 -11.40 -8.02
CA GLY A 143 0.04 -10.64 -8.75
C GLY A 143 -0.46 -9.41 -8.00
N LEU A 144 0.25 -8.95 -6.99
CA LEU A 144 -0.03 -7.73 -6.24
C LEU A 144 1.08 -6.71 -6.50
N GLU A 145 0.78 -5.66 -7.26
CA GLU A 145 1.70 -4.55 -7.48
C GLU A 145 1.69 -3.63 -6.26
N LEU A 146 2.85 -3.44 -5.64
CA LEU A 146 3.02 -2.45 -4.58
C LEU A 146 3.49 -1.13 -5.17
N LEU A 147 2.70 -0.09 -4.98
CA LEU A 147 3.05 1.27 -5.35
C LEU A 147 3.89 1.88 -4.22
N GLU A 148 4.99 2.53 -4.56
CA GLU A 148 5.79 3.25 -3.58
C GLU A 148 5.42 4.72 -3.59
N GLY A 149 5.33 5.32 -2.40
CA GLY A 149 5.09 6.73 -2.21
C GLY A 149 6.11 7.37 -1.29
N TYR A 150 6.44 8.63 -1.57
CA TYR A 150 7.30 9.49 -0.77
C TYR A 150 6.53 10.71 -0.32
N GLY A 151 6.68 11.04 0.94
CA GLY A 151 6.12 12.21 1.56
C GLY A 151 6.55 12.34 3.01
N MET A 152 6.24 13.45 3.61
CA MET A 152 6.58 13.77 5.00
C MET A 152 5.37 14.43 5.69
N SER A 153 5.43 14.59 7.01
CA SER A 153 4.33 15.22 7.76
C SER A 153 4.07 16.64 7.30
N GLU A 154 5.10 17.37 6.93
CA GLU A 154 5.06 18.77 6.52
C GLU A 154 4.28 19.00 5.22
N ASN A 155 4.14 17.99 4.37
CA ASN A 155 3.34 18.04 3.14
C ASN A 155 2.16 17.06 3.13
N PHE A 156 1.69 16.61 4.28
CA PHE A 156 0.61 15.63 4.43
C PHE A 156 0.83 14.32 3.67
N ALA A 157 2.08 13.85 3.58
CA ALA A 157 2.51 12.69 2.82
C ALA A 157 2.16 12.78 1.31
N TYR A 158 1.87 13.99 0.81
CA TYR A 158 1.51 14.26 -0.57
C TYR A 158 2.69 14.88 -1.32
N SER A 159 3.53 14.04 -1.92
CA SER A 159 4.70 14.49 -2.67
C SER A 159 4.87 13.68 -3.96
N HIS A 160 5.31 12.44 -3.87
CA HIS A 160 5.54 11.57 -5.02
C HIS A 160 4.85 10.23 -4.83
N MET A 161 4.40 9.63 -5.92
CA MET A 161 3.80 8.29 -5.90
C MET A 161 3.95 7.58 -7.24
N SER A 162 4.21 6.27 -7.18
CA SER A 162 4.11 5.39 -8.32
C SER A 162 2.66 5.23 -8.75
N LYS A 163 2.41 5.10 -10.06
CA LYS A 163 1.08 4.86 -10.61
C LYS A 163 0.90 3.38 -10.96
N PRO A 164 -0.34 2.84 -10.89
CA PRO A 164 -0.63 1.47 -11.29
C PRO A 164 -0.13 1.15 -12.70
N GLY A 165 0.53 0.00 -12.86
CA GLY A 165 1.10 -0.44 -14.13
C GLY A 165 2.33 0.34 -14.60
N ARG A 166 2.79 1.33 -13.83
CA ARG A 166 3.96 2.18 -14.14
C ARG A 166 4.98 2.21 -13.01
N SER A 167 4.81 1.37 -11.98
CA SER A 167 5.75 1.30 -10.86
C SER A 167 7.11 0.76 -11.32
N LYS A 168 8.17 1.40 -10.86
CA LYS A 168 9.55 1.01 -11.12
C LYS A 168 10.25 0.78 -9.79
N THR A 169 10.76 -0.42 -9.58
CA THR A 169 11.44 -0.82 -8.35
C THR A 169 12.60 0.12 -8.03
N GLY A 170 12.64 0.61 -6.79
CA GLY A 170 13.66 1.56 -6.32
C GLY A 170 13.35 3.02 -6.63
N TYR A 171 12.15 3.33 -7.13
CA TYR A 171 11.70 4.69 -7.42
C TYR A 171 10.34 4.95 -6.77
N VAL A 172 10.19 6.12 -6.18
CA VAL A 172 8.93 6.54 -5.54
C VAL A 172 7.89 7.11 -6.51
N GLY A 173 8.21 7.13 -7.80
CA GLY A 173 7.30 7.61 -8.84
C GLY A 173 7.49 9.08 -9.20
N GLU A 174 6.41 9.70 -9.66
CA GLU A 174 6.37 11.09 -10.16
C GLU A 174 5.82 12.02 -9.08
N SER A 175 6.12 13.31 -9.18
CA SER A 175 5.46 14.35 -8.36
C SER A 175 3.94 14.29 -8.54
N LEU A 176 3.23 14.43 -7.45
CA LEU A 176 1.76 14.52 -7.48
C LEU A 176 1.31 15.89 -8.02
N PRO A 177 0.09 16.01 -8.56
CA PRO A 177 -0.42 17.27 -9.09
C PRO A 177 -0.31 18.42 -8.07
N GLY A 178 0.19 19.57 -8.53
CA GLY A 178 0.40 20.75 -7.69
C GLY A 178 1.65 20.71 -6.81
N VAL A 179 2.50 19.67 -6.92
CA VAL A 179 3.78 19.56 -6.24
C VAL A 179 4.92 19.96 -7.19
N GLU A 180 5.66 20.97 -6.83
CA GLU A 180 6.91 21.35 -7.48
C GLU A 180 8.09 20.72 -6.75
N THR A 181 8.94 20.01 -7.48
CA THR A 181 10.08 19.28 -6.91
C THR A 181 11.38 19.79 -7.48
N ARG A 182 12.34 20.03 -6.60
CA ARG A 182 13.72 20.38 -6.98
C ARG A 182 14.69 19.47 -6.23
N ILE A 183 15.66 18.95 -6.94
CA ILE A 183 16.78 18.22 -6.34
C ILE A 183 17.96 19.17 -6.26
N SER A 184 18.54 19.32 -5.08
CA SER A 184 19.74 20.14 -4.87
C SER A 184 20.97 19.49 -5.50
N PRO A 185 22.10 20.23 -5.69
CA PRO A 185 23.35 19.62 -6.14
C PRO A 185 23.88 18.52 -5.22
N GLU A 186 23.52 18.57 -3.93
CA GLU A 186 23.87 17.59 -2.91
C GLU A 186 22.95 16.36 -2.92
N GLY A 187 21.88 16.36 -3.74
CA GLY A 187 20.91 15.26 -3.87
C GLY A 187 19.75 15.33 -2.88
N GLU A 188 19.54 16.45 -2.21
CA GLU A 188 18.34 16.66 -1.35
C GLU A 188 17.12 17.05 -2.19
N VAL A 189 15.94 16.67 -1.72
CA VAL A 189 14.63 16.95 -2.35
C VAL A 189 13.96 18.12 -1.66
#